data_14fde2de7d73e07c38294c7e1f7339d7
#
_entry.id   14fde2de7d73e07c38294c7e1f7339d7
#
_cell.length_a   1.000
_cell.length_b   1.000
_cell.length_c   1.000
_cell.angle_alpha   90.00
_cell.angle_beta   90.00
_cell.angle_gamma   90.00
#
_symmetry.space_group_name_H-M   'P 1'
#
loop_
_entity.id
_entity.type
_entity.pdbx_description
1 polymer ?
#
loop_
_entity_poly.entity_id
_entity_poly.type
_entity_poly.pdbx_seq_one_letter_code
_entity_poly.pdbx_strand_id
1 'polypeptide(L)'
;MCNRKGVEKWNAAHPDDQVKLSEPQYAGTSSEGGSKAAEALMAADPTLDALIPAGGGDPLLGAVAAVERAGKVKDISIVSTDFLPDLGERLTNGSMAGQSGGHYCDPLYAFMLVYNAVKSGANYEDQFIDLTFPYLYVSSPEDYGDYDKYFEQSLPYNAEEIVALSNMSVDDLRAAANKLSIEDAAARASK
;
A
#
# COMPACT_ATOMS: atom_id res chain seq x y z
N MET A 1 -10.88 7.61 7.06
CA MET A 1 -10.35 8.29 8.28
C MET A 1 -8.85 8.58 8.17
N CYS A 2 -8.00 7.68 7.69
CA CYS A 2 -6.55 7.91 7.51
C CYS A 2 -6.22 9.02 6.52
N ASN A 3 -6.88 9.07 5.35
CA ASN A 3 -6.63 10.08 4.33
C ASN A 3 -6.90 11.50 4.82
N ARG A 4 -8.00 11.73 5.57
CA ARG A 4 -8.30 13.05 6.15
C ARG A 4 -7.20 13.54 7.08
N LYS A 5 -6.69 12.68 7.97
CA LYS A 5 -5.57 13.03 8.86
C LYS A 5 -4.27 13.33 8.10
N GLY A 6 -4.02 12.60 7.00
CA GLY A 6 -2.88 12.86 6.13
C GLY A 6 -2.95 14.24 5.50
N VAL A 7 -4.11 14.60 4.95
CA VAL A 7 -4.35 15.92 4.36
C VAL A 7 -4.28 17.04 5.42
N GLU A 8 -4.86 16.84 6.60
CA GLU A 8 -4.75 17.81 7.70
C GLU A 8 -3.28 18.08 8.08
N LYS A 9 -2.48 17.00 8.15
CA LYS A 9 -1.04 17.11 8.43
C LYS A 9 -0.27 17.82 7.30
N TRP A 10 -0.59 17.49 6.05
CA TRP A 10 -0.02 18.18 4.89
C TRP A 10 -0.35 19.67 4.91
N ASN A 11 -1.62 20.01 5.04
CA ASN A 11 -2.10 21.39 5.01
C ASN A 11 -1.50 22.24 6.16
N ALA A 12 -1.28 21.63 7.32
CA ALA A 12 -0.61 22.31 8.43
C ALA A 12 0.87 22.62 8.14
N ALA A 13 1.54 21.77 7.37
CA ALA A 13 2.94 21.94 6.97
C ALA A 13 3.11 22.84 5.73
N HIS A 14 2.07 22.94 4.87
CA HIS A 14 2.11 23.63 3.57
C HIS A 14 0.93 24.61 3.45
N PRO A 15 0.94 25.74 4.18
CA PRO A 15 -0.18 26.69 4.21
C PRO A 15 -0.49 27.33 2.85
N ASP A 16 0.51 27.41 1.96
CA ASP A 16 0.40 27.99 0.62
C ASP A 16 0.06 26.94 -0.46
N ASP A 17 0.02 25.66 -0.10
CA ASP A 17 -0.27 24.53 -1.01
C ASP A 17 -1.21 23.54 -0.34
N GLN A 18 -2.45 23.98 -0.14
CA GLN A 18 -3.44 23.21 0.61
C GLN A 18 -4.26 22.28 -0.28
N VAL A 19 -4.44 21.05 0.20
CA VAL A 19 -5.34 20.07 -0.40
C VAL A 19 -6.74 20.25 0.16
N LYS A 20 -7.73 20.40 -0.72
CA LYS A 20 -9.15 20.44 -0.37
C LYS A 20 -9.77 19.07 -0.57
N LEU A 21 -10.31 18.48 0.47
CA LEU A 21 -11.06 17.23 0.39
C LEU A 21 -12.55 17.51 0.14
N SER A 22 -13.10 16.81 -0.86
CA SER A 22 -14.57 16.71 -1.02
C SER A 22 -15.17 15.71 -0.03
N GLU A 23 -16.49 15.69 0.08
CA GLU A 23 -17.19 14.66 0.84
C GLU A 23 -17.04 13.30 0.14
N PRO A 24 -16.74 12.22 0.90
CA PRO A 24 -16.53 10.92 0.30
C PRO A 24 -17.81 10.34 -0.28
N GLN A 25 -17.66 9.65 -1.41
CA GLN A 25 -18.76 8.89 -2.04
C GLN A 25 -18.60 7.41 -1.70
N TYR A 26 -19.70 6.75 -1.35
CA TYR A 26 -19.70 5.32 -1.10
C TYR A 26 -19.82 4.54 -2.43
N ALA A 27 -18.77 3.85 -2.79
CA ALA A 27 -18.67 3.10 -4.05
C ALA A 27 -19.20 1.65 -3.97
N GLY A 28 -19.48 1.15 -2.76
CA GLY A 28 -19.75 -0.28 -2.57
C GLY A 28 -18.52 -1.15 -2.83
N THR A 29 -18.74 -2.36 -3.33
CA THR A 29 -17.67 -3.36 -3.54
C THR A 29 -17.52 -3.76 -5.01
N SER A 30 -18.18 -3.08 -5.94
CA SER A 30 -18.17 -3.41 -7.36
C SER A 30 -17.47 -2.35 -8.20
N SER A 31 -16.95 -2.76 -9.35
CA SER A 31 -16.39 -1.86 -10.37
C SER A 31 -17.42 -0.83 -10.87
N GLU A 32 -18.69 -1.24 -11.05
CA GLU A 32 -19.77 -0.32 -11.43
C GLU A 32 -19.97 0.77 -10.37
N GLY A 33 -19.96 0.39 -9.08
CA GLY A 33 -20.08 1.35 -7.98
C GLY A 33 -18.91 2.32 -7.92
N GLY A 34 -17.69 1.84 -8.10
CA GLY A 34 -16.48 2.67 -8.20
C GLY A 34 -16.56 3.67 -9.37
N SER A 35 -16.99 3.20 -10.54
CA SER A 35 -17.21 4.04 -11.71
C SER A 35 -18.23 5.15 -11.46
N LYS A 36 -19.42 4.81 -10.93
CA LYS A 36 -20.46 5.78 -10.62
C LYS A 36 -20.01 6.82 -9.59
N ALA A 37 -19.27 6.39 -8.56
CA ALA A 37 -18.76 7.31 -7.54
C ALA A 37 -17.73 8.29 -8.15
N ALA A 38 -16.81 7.82 -8.98
CA ALA A 38 -15.84 8.67 -9.66
C ALA A 38 -16.52 9.65 -10.63
N GLU A 39 -17.48 9.18 -11.42
CA GLU A 39 -18.26 10.03 -12.34
C GLU A 39 -19.03 11.12 -11.57
N ALA A 40 -19.64 10.78 -10.43
CA ALA A 40 -20.36 11.74 -9.60
C ALA A 40 -19.41 12.81 -9.02
N LEU A 41 -18.21 12.42 -8.56
CA LEU A 41 -17.20 13.35 -8.06
C LEU A 41 -16.70 14.30 -9.16
N MET A 42 -16.37 13.77 -10.34
CA MET A 42 -15.93 14.56 -11.49
C MET A 42 -17.02 15.52 -12.00
N ALA A 43 -18.29 15.13 -11.89
CA ALA A 43 -19.40 15.98 -12.28
C ALA A 43 -19.71 17.08 -11.23
N ALA A 44 -19.51 16.76 -9.95
CA ALA A 44 -19.73 17.71 -8.85
C ALA A 44 -18.64 18.79 -8.75
N ASP A 45 -17.41 18.44 -9.09
CA ASP A 45 -16.27 19.37 -9.06
C ASP A 45 -15.44 19.24 -10.36
N PRO A 46 -15.64 20.12 -11.33
CA PRO A 46 -14.84 20.14 -12.56
C PRO A 46 -13.34 20.45 -12.35
N THR A 47 -12.98 20.94 -11.18
CA THR A 47 -11.57 21.26 -10.80
C THR A 47 -10.92 20.13 -10.03
N LEU A 48 -11.57 18.97 -9.94
CA LEU A 48 -11.03 17.78 -9.27
C LEU A 48 -9.74 17.33 -9.97
N ASP A 49 -8.65 17.27 -9.22
CA ASP A 49 -7.32 16.91 -9.69
C ASP A 49 -6.77 15.61 -9.08
N ALA A 50 -7.48 15.05 -8.08
CA ALA A 50 -7.10 13.78 -7.48
C ALA A 50 -8.31 12.95 -7.04
N LEU A 51 -8.19 11.62 -7.16
CA LEU A 51 -9.10 10.64 -6.59
C LEU A 51 -8.33 9.71 -5.65
N ILE A 52 -8.92 9.44 -4.49
CA ILE A 52 -8.34 8.57 -3.47
C ILE A 52 -9.35 7.45 -3.13
N PRO A 53 -9.48 6.43 -3.98
CA PRO A 53 -10.26 5.25 -3.63
C PRO A 53 -9.71 4.58 -2.36
N ALA A 54 -10.59 4.29 -1.41
CA ALA A 54 -10.21 3.64 -0.16
C ALA A 54 -10.16 2.13 -0.37
N GLY A 55 -8.98 1.60 -0.61
CA GLY A 55 -8.74 0.19 -0.89
C GLY A 55 -8.54 -0.10 -2.38
N GLY A 56 -8.13 -1.33 -2.64
CA GLY A 56 -7.91 -1.87 -3.99
C GLY A 56 -9.14 -2.58 -4.58
N GLY A 57 -8.90 -3.44 -5.54
CA GLY A 57 -9.91 -4.32 -6.14
C GLY A 57 -10.89 -3.59 -7.07
N ASP A 58 -12.07 -4.18 -7.19
CA ASP A 58 -13.06 -3.79 -8.19
C ASP A 58 -13.49 -2.31 -8.16
N PRO A 59 -13.75 -1.68 -6.99
CA PRO A 59 -14.10 -0.26 -6.98
C PRO A 59 -12.99 0.65 -7.50
N LEU A 60 -11.73 0.34 -7.21
CA LEU A 60 -10.59 1.07 -7.75
C LEU A 60 -10.53 0.95 -9.28
N LEU A 61 -10.65 -0.28 -9.80
CA LEU A 61 -10.66 -0.52 -11.24
C LEU A 61 -11.79 0.25 -11.93
N GLY A 62 -12.96 0.31 -11.29
CA GLY A 62 -14.09 1.12 -11.78
C GLY A 62 -13.81 2.61 -11.81
N ALA A 63 -13.16 3.14 -10.78
CA ALA A 63 -12.80 4.56 -10.71
C ALA A 63 -11.75 4.93 -11.78
N VAL A 64 -10.72 4.12 -11.94
CA VAL A 64 -9.69 4.30 -12.99
C VAL A 64 -10.35 4.29 -14.37
N ALA A 65 -11.19 3.28 -14.66
CA ALA A 65 -11.89 3.19 -15.95
C ALA A 65 -12.81 4.39 -16.21
N ALA A 66 -13.41 4.99 -15.18
CA ALA A 66 -14.21 6.20 -15.32
C ALA A 66 -13.37 7.42 -15.72
N VAL A 67 -12.20 7.59 -15.11
CA VAL A 67 -11.27 8.67 -15.45
C VAL A 67 -10.71 8.50 -16.87
N GLU A 68 -10.36 7.26 -17.24
CA GLU A 68 -9.91 6.92 -18.61
C GLU A 68 -10.99 7.24 -19.66
N ARG A 69 -12.23 6.80 -19.44
CA ARG A 69 -13.36 7.10 -20.35
C ARG A 69 -13.66 8.58 -20.47
N ALA A 70 -13.44 9.33 -19.38
CA ALA A 70 -13.60 10.78 -19.39
C ALA A 70 -12.45 11.51 -20.10
N GLY A 71 -11.37 10.80 -20.49
CA GLY A 71 -10.17 11.39 -21.09
C GLY A 71 -9.35 12.24 -20.11
N LYS A 72 -9.52 12.04 -18.80
CA LYS A 72 -8.94 12.90 -17.74
C LYS A 72 -7.71 12.29 -17.06
N VAL A 73 -7.09 11.29 -17.65
CA VAL A 73 -5.89 10.61 -17.07
C VAL A 73 -4.74 11.57 -16.76
N LYS A 74 -4.61 12.65 -17.53
CA LYS A 74 -3.56 13.67 -17.31
C LYS A 74 -3.97 14.76 -16.32
N ASP A 75 -5.26 14.86 -16.03
CA ASP A 75 -5.81 15.93 -15.20
C ASP A 75 -6.11 15.44 -13.77
N ILE A 76 -6.35 14.14 -13.60
CA ILE A 76 -6.75 13.55 -12.33
C ILE A 76 -5.76 12.45 -11.93
N SER A 77 -5.02 12.71 -10.86
CA SER A 77 -4.13 11.74 -10.23
C SER A 77 -4.93 10.72 -9.40
N ILE A 78 -4.65 9.43 -9.56
CA ILE A 78 -5.27 8.39 -8.75
C ILE A 78 -4.22 7.76 -7.86
N VAL A 79 -4.47 7.74 -6.55
CA VAL A 79 -3.68 7.02 -5.55
C VAL A 79 -4.58 6.12 -4.71
N SER A 80 -4.09 4.97 -4.29
CA SER A 80 -4.90 3.99 -3.57
C SER A 80 -4.06 3.15 -2.60
N THR A 81 -4.73 2.24 -1.89
CA THR A 81 -4.10 1.15 -1.14
C THR A 81 -4.33 -0.18 -1.84
N ASP A 82 -3.49 -1.15 -1.53
CA ASP A 82 -3.38 -2.47 -2.16
C ASP A 82 -2.96 -2.43 -3.63
N PHE A 83 -1.92 -3.18 -3.94
CA PHE A 83 -1.32 -3.12 -5.27
C PHE A 83 -2.18 -3.84 -6.31
N LEU A 84 -2.41 -3.14 -7.44
CA LEU A 84 -2.99 -3.76 -8.62
C LEU A 84 -1.95 -4.61 -9.34
N PRO A 85 -2.35 -5.74 -9.94
CA PRO A 85 -1.42 -6.60 -10.70
C PRO A 85 -0.75 -5.91 -11.88
N ASP A 86 -1.39 -4.89 -12.45
CA ASP A 86 -0.93 -4.10 -13.59
C ASP A 86 -0.42 -2.70 -13.19
N LEU A 87 -0.04 -2.51 -11.91
CA LEU A 87 0.40 -1.22 -11.38
C LEU A 87 1.56 -0.61 -12.19
N GLY A 88 2.56 -1.40 -12.57
CA GLY A 88 3.69 -0.91 -13.35
C GLY A 88 3.30 -0.31 -14.70
N GLU A 89 2.34 -0.92 -15.39
CA GLU A 89 1.78 -0.38 -16.63
C GLU A 89 1.00 0.93 -16.36
N ARG A 90 0.22 0.98 -15.29
CA ARG A 90 -0.59 2.14 -14.90
C ARG A 90 0.26 3.33 -14.48
N LEU A 91 1.36 3.11 -13.79
CA LEU A 91 2.34 4.17 -13.49
C LEU A 91 3.00 4.70 -14.76
N THR A 92 3.31 3.81 -15.71
CA THR A 92 3.94 4.20 -16.97
C THR A 92 3.00 5.02 -17.87
N ASN A 93 1.72 4.65 -17.95
CA ASN A 93 0.73 5.35 -18.77
C ASN A 93 0.04 6.51 -18.06
N GLY A 94 0.29 6.69 -16.75
CA GLY A 94 -0.22 7.78 -15.93
C GLY A 94 -1.65 7.58 -15.41
N SER A 95 -2.27 6.41 -15.62
CA SER A 95 -3.61 6.13 -15.06
C SER A 95 -3.62 5.90 -13.55
N MET A 96 -2.45 5.70 -12.94
CA MET A 96 -2.24 5.74 -11.50
C MET A 96 -1.02 6.61 -11.19
N ALA A 97 -1.08 7.36 -10.10
CA ALA A 97 0.05 8.16 -9.59
C ALA A 97 0.81 7.45 -8.47
N GLY A 98 0.24 6.41 -7.87
CA GLY A 98 0.89 5.60 -6.86
C GLY A 98 -0.08 4.73 -6.07
N GLN A 99 0.47 3.73 -5.43
CA GLN A 99 -0.24 2.87 -4.49
C GLN A 99 0.60 2.59 -3.24
N SER A 100 -0.08 2.35 -2.13
CA SER A 100 0.53 1.81 -0.93
C SER A 100 -0.02 0.41 -0.66
N GLY A 101 0.82 -0.48 -0.15
CA GLY A 101 0.41 -1.86 0.11
C GLY A 101 1.54 -2.65 0.74
N GLY A 102 1.68 -3.91 0.38
CA GLY A 102 2.83 -4.73 0.79
C GLY A 102 2.55 -5.74 1.89
N HIS A 103 1.29 -6.10 2.09
CA HIS A 103 0.87 -7.07 3.10
C HIS A 103 1.27 -8.53 2.80
N TYR A 104 1.90 -8.78 1.67
CA TYR A 104 2.25 -10.15 1.25
C TYR A 104 3.24 -10.84 2.19
N CYS A 105 4.05 -10.08 2.92
CA CYS A 105 5.03 -10.60 3.86
C CYS A 105 4.52 -10.70 5.31
N ASP A 106 3.37 -10.15 5.63
CA ASP A 106 2.79 -10.17 6.97
C ASP A 106 2.65 -11.59 7.52
N PRO A 107 2.19 -12.60 6.74
CA PRO A 107 2.09 -13.97 7.20
C PRO A 107 3.41 -14.60 7.61
N LEU A 108 4.54 -14.17 7.05
CA LEU A 108 5.86 -14.69 7.42
C LEU A 108 6.17 -14.44 8.90
N TYR A 109 5.95 -13.23 9.37
CA TYR A 109 6.24 -12.86 10.76
C TYR A 109 5.29 -13.53 11.74
N ALA A 110 4.00 -13.61 11.40
CA ALA A 110 3.04 -14.37 12.19
C ALA A 110 3.44 -15.86 12.28
N PHE A 111 3.87 -16.44 11.16
CA PHE A 111 4.39 -17.80 11.13
C PHE A 111 5.64 -17.96 12.01
N MET A 112 6.59 -17.00 11.94
CA MET A 112 7.81 -17.04 12.76
C MET A 112 7.52 -16.95 14.25
N LEU A 113 6.54 -16.15 14.67
CA LEU A 113 6.10 -16.13 16.08
C LEU A 113 5.60 -17.49 16.54
N VAL A 114 4.72 -18.12 15.76
CA VAL A 114 4.19 -19.45 16.09
C VAL A 114 5.31 -20.49 16.07
N TYR A 115 6.16 -20.47 15.04
CA TYR A 115 7.28 -21.41 14.94
C TYR A 115 8.25 -21.28 16.11
N ASN A 116 8.62 -20.07 16.50
CA ASN A 116 9.53 -19.81 17.61
C ASN A 116 8.90 -20.22 18.94
N ALA A 117 7.60 -20.00 19.14
CA ALA A 117 6.87 -20.46 20.31
C ALA A 117 6.92 -22.02 20.45
N VAL A 118 6.60 -22.71 19.37
CA VAL A 118 6.63 -24.19 19.36
C VAL A 118 8.04 -24.72 19.59
N LYS A 119 9.03 -24.12 18.93
CA LYS A 119 10.44 -24.52 19.03
C LYS A 119 11.03 -24.31 20.44
N SER A 120 10.70 -23.19 21.07
CA SER A 120 11.22 -22.84 22.41
C SER A 120 10.36 -23.35 23.58
N GLY A 121 9.14 -23.82 23.30
CA GLY A 121 8.15 -24.13 24.33
C GLY A 121 7.55 -22.89 25.00
N ALA A 122 7.73 -21.71 24.42
CA ALA A 122 7.13 -20.49 24.95
C ALA A 122 5.62 -20.50 24.82
N ASN A 123 4.94 -20.04 25.87
CA ASN A 123 3.48 -19.85 25.87
C ASN A 123 3.16 -18.37 25.74
N TYR A 124 2.42 -18.00 24.67
CA TYR A 124 1.93 -16.65 24.42
C TYR A 124 0.41 -16.51 24.62
N GLU A 125 -0.23 -17.54 25.25
CA GLU A 125 -1.68 -17.66 25.35
C GLU A 125 -2.36 -16.45 25.98
N ASP A 126 -1.70 -15.81 26.96
CA ASP A 126 -2.20 -14.63 27.66
C ASP A 126 -1.55 -13.32 27.18
N GLN A 127 -0.84 -13.33 26.05
CA GLN A 127 -0.13 -12.17 25.54
C GLN A 127 -0.72 -11.69 24.22
N PHE A 128 -1.08 -10.41 24.16
CA PHE A 128 -1.33 -9.75 22.90
C PHE A 128 0.00 -9.31 22.29
N ILE A 129 0.38 -9.94 21.17
CA ILE A 129 1.58 -9.60 20.41
C ILE A 129 1.14 -8.88 19.15
N ASP A 130 1.39 -7.57 19.09
CA ASP A 130 1.20 -6.80 17.88
C ASP A 130 2.51 -6.70 17.09
N LEU A 131 2.38 -6.82 15.77
CA LEU A 131 3.43 -6.52 14.81
C LEU A 131 2.94 -5.39 13.91
N THR A 132 3.74 -4.36 13.79
CA THR A 132 3.44 -3.23 12.92
C THR A 132 4.39 -3.27 11.73
N PHE A 133 3.81 -3.17 10.53
CA PHE A 133 4.54 -3.11 9.27
C PHE A 133 4.34 -1.72 8.66
N PRO A 134 5.39 -1.08 8.14
CA PRO A 134 5.22 0.08 7.28
C PRO A 134 4.53 -0.35 5.97
N TYR A 135 3.66 0.48 5.44
CA TYR A 135 3.19 0.30 4.08
C TYR A 135 4.36 0.48 3.11
N LEU A 136 4.48 -0.40 2.13
CA LEU A 136 5.28 -0.14 0.96
C LEU A 136 4.55 0.90 0.10
N TYR A 137 5.30 1.82 -0.47
CA TYR A 137 4.76 2.86 -1.34
C TYR A 137 5.47 2.82 -2.68
N VAL A 138 4.70 2.78 -3.75
CA VAL A 138 5.17 2.71 -5.14
C VAL A 138 4.50 3.82 -5.92
N SER A 139 5.29 4.76 -6.44
CA SER A 139 4.80 5.96 -7.14
C SER A 139 5.51 6.24 -8.47
N SER A 140 6.44 5.40 -8.84
CA SER A 140 7.13 5.50 -10.12
C SER A 140 7.34 4.12 -10.75
N PRO A 141 7.57 4.04 -12.07
CA PRO A 141 7.97 2.78 -12.71
C PRO A 141 9.28 2.19 -12.14
N GLU A 142 10.18 3.03 -11.63
CA GLU A 142 11.43 2.61 -10.99
C GLU A 142 11.15 1.95 -9.64
N ASP A 143 10.35 2.59 -8.77
CA ASP A 143 9.91 2.00 -7.49
C ASP A 143 9.19 0.67 -7.72
N TYR A 144 8.34 0.59 -8.77
CA TYR A 144 7.66 -0.65 -9.12
C TYR A 144 8.65 -1.74 -9.55
N GLY A 145 9.69 -1.40 -10.30
CA GLY A 145 10.73 -2.36 -10.69
C GLY A 145 11.45 -2.98 -9.50
N ASP A 146 11.76 -2.19 -8.50
CA ASP A 146 12.37 -2.67 -7.26
C ASP A 146 11.37 -3.48 -6.41
N TYR A 147 10.12 -3.03 -6.31
CA TYR A 147 9.06 -3.78 -5.63
C TYR A 147 8.84 -5.15 -6.30
N ASP A 148 8.65 -5.19 -7.62
CA ASP A 148 8.45 -6.42 -8.39
C ASP A 148 9.62 -7.39 -8.15
N LYS A 149 10.86 -6.91 -8.25
CA LYS A 149 12.06 -7.71 -8.08
C LYS A 149 12.19 -8.32 -6.69
N TYR A 150 11.93 -7.55 -5.62
CA TYR A 150 12.23 -7.94 -4.26
C TYR A 150 11.03 -8.48 -3.48
N PHE A 151 9.79 -8.33 -3.99
CA PHE A 151 8.59 -8.75 -3.29
C PHE A 151 7.64 -9.62 -4.12
N GLU A 152 7.59 -9.47 -5.45
CA GLU A 152 6.74 -10.30 -6.30
C GLU A 152 7.47 -11.45 -6.94
N GLN A 153 8.65 -11.20 -7.53
CA GLN A 153 9.45 -12.25 -8.17
C GLN A 153 10.28 -13.05 -7.16
N SER A 154 10.49 -12.53 -5.98
CA SER A 154 11.25 -13.18 -4.90
C SER A 154 10.65 -12.87 -3.54
N LEU A 155 11.03 -13.63 -2.52
CA LEU A 155 10.77 -13.24 -1.14
C LEU A 155 11.75 -12.12 -0.74
N PRO A 156 11.33 -11.15 0.11
CA PRO A 156 12.22 -10.08 0.57
C PRO A 156 13.30 -10.56 1.56
N TYR A 157 13.42 -11.86 1.77
CA TYR A 157 14.38 -12.53 2.63
C TYR A 157 14.96 -13.76 1.94
N ASN A 158 16.27 -13.93 2.01
CA ASN A 158 16.93 -15.15 1.59
C ASN A 158 16.84 -16.26 2.68
N ALA A 159 17.29 -17.47 2.36
CA ALA A 159 17.18 -18.61 3.25
C ALA A 159 17.91 -18.42 4.60
N GLU A 160 19.07 -17.77 4.61
CA GLU A 160 19.85 -17.50 5.84
C GLU A 160 19.13 -16.48 6.73
N GLU A 161 18.55 -15.46 6.14
CA GLU A 161 17.73 -14.46 6.84
C GLU A 161 16.46 -15.06 7.44
N ILE A 162 15.78 -15.97 6.71
CA ILE A 162 14.62 -16.72 7.23
C ILE A 162 15.03 -17.57 8.43
N VAL A 163 16.18 -18.25 8.35
CA VAL A 163 16.72 -19.00 9.50
C VAL A 163 17.04 -18.07 10.66
N ALA A 164 17.56 -16.88 10.41
CA ALA A 164 17.79 -15.89 11.46
C ALA A 164 16.47 -15.45 12.13
N LEU A 165 15.43 -15.13 11.36
CA LEU A 165 14.10 -14.81 11.89
C LEU A 165 13.54 -15.93 12.78
N SER A 166 13.81 -17.20 12.44
CA SER A 166 13.36 -18.37 13.21
C SER A 166 14.07 -18.54 14.58
N ASN A 167 15.02 -17.69 14.92
CA ASN A 167 15.72 -17.68 16.19
C ASN A 167 15.58 -16.34 16.93
N MET A 168 14.80 -15.40 16.41
CA MET A 168 14.59 -14.09 17.00
C MET A 168 13.62 -14.13 18.17
N SER A 169 13.81 -13.25 19.13
CA SER A 169 12.82 -12.94 20.16
C SER A 169 11.61 -12.20 19.55
N VAL A 170 10.53 -12.08 20.30
CA VAL A 170 9.37 -11.28 19.88
C VAL A 170 9.75 -9.83 19.58
N ASP A 171 10.59 -9.22 20.40
CA ASP A 171 11.03 -7.84 20.22
C ASP A 171 11.93 -7.67 18.99
N ASP A 172 12.79 -8.63 18.72
CA ASP A 172 13.62 -8.62 17.51
C ASP A 172 12.79 -8.82 16.24
N LEU A 173 11.78 -9.71 16.28
CA LEU A 173 10.84 -9.89 15.17
C LEU A 173 10.02 -8.60 14.93
N ARG A 174 9.58 -7.93 15.99
CA ARG A 174 8.89 -6.64 15.90
C ARG A 174 9.79 -5.58 15.28
N ALA A 175 11.05 -5.50 15.71
CA ALA A 175 12.04 -4.58 15.15
C ALA A 175 12.34 -4.87 13.67
N ALA A 176 12.41 -6.15 13.28
CA ALA A 176 12.59 -6.56 11.89
C ALA A 176 11.37 -6.22 11.02
N ALA A 177 10.14 -6.47 11.53
CA ALA A 177 8.90 -6.12 10.85
C ALA A 177 8.80 -4.62 10.56
N ASN A 178 9.14 -3.79 11.54
CA ASN A 178 9.13 -2.33 11.40
C ASN A 178 10.14 -1.76 10.40
N LYS A 179 11.14 -2.54 10.01
CA LYS A 179 12.18 -2.11 9.03
C LYS A 179 11.87 -2.56 7.61
N LEU A 180 10.92 -3.46 7.43
CA LEU A 180 10.62 -4.01 6.11
C LEU A 180 10.19 -2.89 5.16
N SER A 181 11.02 -2.65 4.15
CA SER A 181 10.76 -1.71 3.06
C SER A 181 11.42 -2.19 1.77
N ILE A 182 11.12 -1.55 0.65
CA ILE A 182 11.77 -1.86 -0.64
C ILE A 182 13.27 -1.59 -0.53
N GLU A 183 13.67 -0.48 0.07
CA GLU A 183 15.07 -0.09 0.26
C GLU A 183 15.80 -1.07 1.20
N ASP A 184 15.14 -1.53 2.27
CA ASP A 184 15.72 -2.52 3.17
C ASP A 184 15.96 -3.85 2.45
N ALA A 185 14.99 -4.32 1.67
CA ALA A 185 15.12 -5.54 0.87
C ALA A 185 16.25 -5.41 -0.17
N ALA A 186 16.32 -4.31 -0.89
CA ALA A 186 17.37 -4.03 -1.87
C ALA A 186 18.76 -3.96 -1.21
N ALA A 187 18.89 -3.29 -0.07
CA ALA A 187 20.15 -3.17 0.67
C ALA A 187 20.65 -4.52 1.23
N ARG A 188 19.74 -5.43 1.60
CA ARG A 188 20.10 -6.79 2.06
C ARG A 188 20.50 -7.70 0.90
N ALA A 189 19.80 -7.59 -0.24
CA ALA A 189 20.10 -8.38 -1.43
C ALA A 189 21.44 -8.02 -2.10
N SER A 190 22.03 -6.85 -1.78
CA SER A 190 23.32 -6.40 -2.32
C SER A 190 24.53 -6.82 -1.50
N LYS A 191 24.33 -7.54 -0.42
CA LYS A 191 25.40 -8.07 0.46
C LYS A 191 25.74 -9.51 0.10
#